data_8d1de0448273c33813aad13d41156ce6
#
_entry.id   8d1de0448273c33813aad13d41156ce6
#
_cell.length_a   1.000
_cell.length_b   1.000
_cell.length_c   1.000
_cell.angle_alpha   90.00
_cell.angle_beta   90.00
_cell.angle_gamma   90.00
#
_symmetry.space_group_name_H-M   'P 1'
#
loop_
_entity.id
_entity.type
_entity.pdbx_description
1 polymer ?
#
loop_
_entity_poly.entity_id
_entity_poly.type
_entity_poly.pdbx_seq_one_letter_code
_entity_poly.pdbx_strand_id
1 'polypeptide(L)'
;MQYLMIKSKIFWIFVLSLFWCNFGIISTNADELYGGCIKKGTSEFNNKVKQHVKINFVTVMYFACTSSSNWSWRYERGQDFDAIRQLAYKKCLKGASKYNIKTCHLFSINDKIVYGKDPTFIAKVEKEAKARLAKNIKLTPTRKNISGFVLYTNDNPNNLAPISKTYKGKTPKISLINGEDLKIIIWSHGTERPQKRENCLELSVPETLFALSENNNVYFYFLCSRATDGDKLGSYIYKRKREINRVLDQLISVGIKPKNIFLAGQSAGGWTSLMMMDQLEKKFNSAIVFAPAFAGPRSEIGIYPKWRREERPRQIKKMIKAKVIKALIFAYEDDPYNRPKELMFLKEKYPNSVEMVGYKCGNGHSTAYNDCRFDKTKQTIKKYFEKHR
;
A
#
# COMPACT_ATOMS: atom_id res chain seq x y z
N MET A 1 -57.98 -27.47 -38.19
CA MET A 1 -56.69 -27.50 -37.50
C MET A 1 -55.57 -26.66 -38.17
N GLN A 2 -55.73 -26.16 -39.38
CA GLN A 2 -54.76 -25.33 -40.10
C GLN A 2 -54.84 -23.80 -39.85
N TYR A 3 -55.92 -23.28 -39.37
CA TYR A 3 -56.12 -21.83 -39.15
C TYR A 3 -55.47 -21.27 -37.88
N LEU A 4 -55.13 -22.12 -36.91
CA LEU A 4 -54.52 -21.69 -35.65
C LEU A 4 -52.98 -21.59 -35.73
N MET A 5 -52.31 -22.24 -36.67
CA MET A 5 -50.85 -22.16 -36.82
C MET A 5 -50.36 -20.89 -37.55
N ILE A 6 -51.19 -20.24 -38.36
CA ILE A 6 -50.80 -19.04 -39.10
C ILE A 6 -50.78 -17.79 -38.19
N LYS A 7 -51.70 -17.72 -37.23
CA LYS A 7 -51.73 -16.59 -36.27
C LYS A 7 -50.57 -16.60 -35.29
N SER A 8 -50.02 -17.76 -34.97
CA SER A 8 -48.87 -17.89 -34.06
C SER A 8 -47.57 -17.42 -34.71
N LYS A 9 -47.34 -17.69 -36.00
CA LYS A 9 -46.11 -17.29 -36.70
C LYS A 9 -46.03 -15.78 -36.96
N ILE A 10 -47.17 -15.12 -37.21
CA ILE A 10 -47.24 -13.68 -37.44
C ILE A 10 -47.00 -12.93 -36.11
N PHE A 11 -47.49 -13.43 -35.00
CA PHE A 11 -47.26 -12.85 -33.68
C PHE A 11 -45.77 -12.87 -33.27
N TRP A 12 -45.07 -13.95 -33.56
CA TRP A 12 -43.63 -14.05 -33.25
C TRP A 12 -42.74 -13.17 -34.14
N ILE A 13 -43.12 -12.95 -35.39
CA ILE A 13 -42.42 -12.03 -36.30
C ILE A 13 -42.60 -10.58 -35.85
N PHE A 14 -43.77 -10.20 -35.32
CA PHE A 14 -43.99 -8.85 -34.78
C PHE A 14 -43.29 -8.62 -33.46
N VAL A 15 -43.17 -9.62 -32.59
CA VAL A 15 -42.44 -9.52 -31.30
C VAL A 15 -40.92 -9.47 -31.54
N LEU A 16 -40.40 -10.20 -32.51
CA LEU A 16 -38.99 -10.15 -32.89
C LEU A 16 -38.61 -8.84 -33.59
N SER A 17 -39.49 -8.25 -34.41
CA SER A 17 -39.21 -6.96 -35.02
C SER A 17 -39.27 -5.79 -34.03
N LEU A 18 -40.12 -5.85 -33.03
CA LEU A 18 -40.16 -4.86 -31.94
C LEU A 18 -38.94 -4.96 -31.00
N PHE A 19 -38.37 -6.16 -30.85
CA PHE A 19 -37.13 -6.33 -30.07
C PHE A 19 -35.87 -5.85 -30.82
N TRP A 20 -35.86 -5.93 -32.14
CA TRP A 20 -34.75 -5.43 -32.97
C TRP A 20 -34.77 -3.92 -33.17
N CYS A 21 -35.96 -3.28 -33.21
CA CYS A 21 -36.04 -1.83 -33.29
C CYS A 21 -35.66 -1.08 -32.02
N ASN A 22 -35.70 -1.76 -30.84
CA ASN A 22 -35.24 -1.13 -29.59
C ASN A 22 -33.74 -1.24 -29.31
N PHE A 23 -33.01 -2.07 -30.06
CA PHE A 23 -31.55 -2.17 -29.93
C PHE A 23 -30.77 -1.24 -30.87
N GLY A 24 -31.43 -0.65 -31.86
CA GLY A 24 -30.81 0.17 -32.90
C GLY A 24 -30.73 1.67 -32.62
N ILE A 25 -31.36 2.17 -31.54
CA ILE A 25 -31.49 3.63 -31.32
C ILE A 25 -30.55 4.12 -30.17
N ILE A 26 -29.80 3.25 -29.56
CA ILE A 26 -28.90 3.67 -28.44
C ILE A 26 -27.49 4.08 -28.91
N SER A 27 -27.13 3.91 -30.18
CA SER A 27 -25.74 4.14 -30.62
C SER A 27 -25.41 5.49 -31.25
N THR A 28 -26.38 6.33 -31.60
CA THR A 28 -26.07 7.53 -32.40
C THR A 28 -26.07 8.87 -31.66
N ASN A 29 -26.56 8.94 -30.42
CA ASN A 29 -26.57 10.19 -29.67
C ASN A 29 -25.56 10.23 -28.48
N ALA A 30 -24.81 9.18 -28.28
CA ALA A 30 -23.83 9.14 -27.17
C ALA A 30 -22.54 9.90 -27.49
N ASP A 31 -22.12 9.94 -28.76
CA ASP A 31 -20.82 10.48 -29.13
C ASP A 31 -20.78 12.02 -29.21
N GLU A 32 -21.85 12.69 -29.56
CA GLU A 32 -21.90 14.16 -29.58
C GLU A 32 -22.03 14.78 -28.18
N LEU A 33 -22.78 14.15 -27.30
CA LEU A 33 -22.92 14.61 -25.89
C LEU A 33 -21.68 14.37 -25.02
N TYR A 34 -20.80 13.46 -25.41
CA TYR A 34 -19.68 12.99 -24.54
C TYR A 34 -18.29 13.42 -24.99
N GLY A 35 -18.09 14.11 -26.10
CA GLY A 35 -16.74 14.51 -26.56
C GLY A 35 -15.95 15.29 -25.53
N GLY A 36 -16.58 16.23 -24.83
CA GLY A 36 -15.96 16.97 -23.73
C GLY A 36 -15.72 16.12 -22.47
N CYS A 37 -16.60 15.17 -22.21
CA CYS A 37 -16.50 14.23 -21.08
C CYS A 37 -15.36 13.22 -21.27
N ILE A 38 -15.20 12.66 -22.46
CA ILE A 38 -14.10 11.73 -22.79
C ILE A 38 -12.77 12.43 -22.68
N LYS A 39 -12.64 13.63 -23.22
CA LYS A 39 -11.41 14.43 -23.11
C LYS A 39 -11.02 14.69 -21.66
N LYS A 40 -12.00 15.02 -20.81
CA LYS A 40 -11.80 15.27 -19.39
C LYS A 40 -11.44 13.99 -18.63
N GLY A 41 -12.13 12.88 -18.87
CA GLY A 41 -11.81 11.56 -18.31
C GLY A 41 -10.41 11.10 -18.69
N THR A 42 -9.99 11.29 -19.92
CA THR A 42 -8.65 10.97 -20.42
C THR A 42 -7.58 11.85 -19.74
N SER A 43 -7.84 13.13 -19.55
CA SER A 43 -6.95 14.04 -18.82
C SER A 43 -6.76 13.58 -17.38
N GLU A 44 -7.84 13.28 -16.65
CA GLU A 44 -7.77 12.79 -15.27
C GLU A 44 -7.06 11.43 -15.18
N PHE A 45 -7.33 10.53 -16.15
CA PHE A 45 -6.65 9.25 -16.24
C PHE A 45 -5.13 9.45 -16.39
N ASN A 46 -4.67 10.23 -17.37
CA ASN A 46 -3.26 10.46 -17.63
C ASN A 46 -2.56 11.16 -16.45
N ASN A 47 -3.21 12.14 -15.85
CA ASN A 47 -2.62 12.96 -14.80
C ASN A 47 -2.64 12.31 -13.41
N LYS A 48 -3.63 11.45 -13.14
CA LYS A 48 -3.89 10.99 -11.76
C LYS A 48 -4.02 9.48 -11.61
N VAL A 49 -4.36 8.74 -12.66
CA VAL A 49 -4.60 7.30 -12.56
C VAL A 49 -3.45 6.50 -13.13
N LYS A 50 -2.99 6.85 -14.33
CA LYS A 50 -1.92 6.13 -15.04
C LYS A 50 -0.63 6.05 -14.22
N GLN A 51 -0.32 7.11 -13.48
CA GLN A 51 0.85 7.17 -12.59
C GLN A 51 0.77 6.22 -11.38
N HIS A 52 -0.44 5.75 -11.06
CA HIS A 52 -0.68 4.85 -9.93
C HIS A 52 -0.93 3.40 -10.35
N VAL A 53 -0.77 3.08 -11.62
CA VAL A 53 -0.85 1.69 -12.11
C VAL A 53 0.39 0.95 -11.70
N LYS A 54 0.24 0.00 -10.78
CA LYS A 54 1.35 -0.78 -10.21
C LYS A 54 1.19 -2.26 -10.51
N ILE A 55 2.32 -2.97 -10.54
CA ILE A 55 2.36 -4.39 -10.90
C ILE A 55 1.49 -5.25 -9.96
N ASN A 56 1.47 -4.94 -8.67
CA ASN A 56 0.83 -5.75 -7.63
C ASN A 56 -0.62 -5.37 -7.33
N PHE A 57 -1.18 -4.41 -8.05
CA PHE A 57 -2.55 -3.93 -7.83
C PHE A 57 -3.27 -3.77 -9.17
N VAL A 58 -4.57 -3.98 -9.13
CA VAL A 58 -5.45 -3.50 -10.18
C VAL A 58 -5.93 -2.12 -9.80
N THR A 59 -5.95 -1.22 -10.76
CA THR A 59 -6.54 0.10 -10.65
C THR A 59 -7.76 0.16 -11.55
N VAL A 60 -8.91 0.54 -11.00
CA VAL A 60 -10.16 0.68 -11.75
C VAL A 60 -10.68 2.10 -11.58
N MET A 61 -10.96 2.77 -12.69
CA MET A 61 -11.55 4.10 -12.71
C MET A 61 -12.97 4.07 -13.27
N TYR A 62 -13.86 4.71 -12.53
CA TYR A 62 -15.21 5.03 -12.99
C TYR A 62 -15.35 6.53 -13.20
N PHE A 63 -16.19 6.90 -14.17
CA PHE A 63 -16.42 8.27 -14.57
C PHE A 63 -17.91 8.51 -14.86
N ALA A 64 -18.40 9.66 -14.48
CA ALA A 64 -19.75 10.14 -14.76
C ALA A 64 -19.68 11.61 -15.16
N CYS A 65 -20.40 12.00 -16.20
CA CYS A 65 -20.36 13.35 -16.73
C CYS A 65 -21.64 13.64 -17.51
N THR A 66 -22.22 14.83 -17.31
CA THR A 66 -23.34 15.34 -18.12
C THR A 66 -22.96 16.60 -18.89
N SER A 67 -21.90 17.30 -18.44
CA SER A 67 -21.38 18.50 -19.09
C SER A 67 -19.94 18.74 -18.68
N SER A 68 -19.27 19.70 -19.28
CA SER A 68 -17.90 20.07 -18.91
C SER A 68 -17.75 20.54 -17.47
N SER A 69 -18.85 20.99 -16.82
CA SER A 69 -18.87 21.44 -15.43
C SER A 69 -19.39 20.39 -14.44
N ASN A 70 -20.28 19.50 -14.89
CA ASN A 70 -20.94 18.52 -14.03
C ASN A 70 -20.38 17.11 -14.28
N TRP A 71 -19.41 16.72 -13.49
CA TRP A 71 -18.74 15.45 -13.63
C TRP A 71 -18.24 14.91 -12.29
N SER A 72 -18.09 13.61 -12.22
CA SER A 72 -17.49 12.89 -11.10
C SER A 72 -16.59 11.78 -11.62
N TRP A 73 -15.51 11.54 -10.95
CA TRP A 73 -14.65 10.39 -11.22
C TRP A 73 -14.09 9.85 -9.91
N ARG A 74 -13.84 8.56 -9.90
CA ARG A 74 -13.12 7.90 -8.81
C ARG A 74 -12.32 6.74 -9.36
N TYR A 75 -11.12 6.58 -8.86
CA TYR A 75 -10.37 5.37 -9.04
C TYR A 75 -10.08 4.73 -7.69
N GLU A 76 -10.02 3.42 -7.72
CA GLU A 76 -9.60 2.60 -6.58
C GLU A 76 -8.56 1.61 -7.07
N ARG A 77 -7.72 1.17 -6.14
CA ARG A 77 -6.71 0.17 -6.42
C ARG A 77 -6.71 -0.88 -5.33
N GLY A 78 -6.39 -2.11 -5.68
CA GLY A 78 -6.30 -3.22 -4.72
C GLY A 78 -6.01 -4.53 -5.41
N GLN A 79 -6.08 -5.60 -4.64
CA GLN A 79 -5.73 -6.95 -5.06
C GLN A 79 -6.94 -7.81 -5.40
N ASP A 80 -8.14 -7.37 -5.08
CA ASP A 80 -9.39 -8.01 -5.46
C ASP A 80 -10.08 -7.15 -6.51
N PHE A 81 -10.09 -7.64 -7.76
CA PHE A 81 -10.64 -6.91 -8.89
C PHE A 81 -12.11 -6.56 -8.72
N ASP A 82 -12.92 -7.52 -8.29
CA ASP A 82 -14.37 -7.35 -8.22
C ASP A 82 -14.75 -6.42 -7.05
N ALA A 83 -14.08 -6.56 -5.90
CA ALA A 83 -14.25 -5.64 -4.77
C ALA A 83 -13.83 -4.21 -5.10
N ILE A 84 -12.71 -4.02 -5.79
CA ILE A 84 -12.20 -2.70 -6.20
C ILE A 84 -13.12 -2.06 -7.24
N ARG A 85 -13.61 -2.84 -8.20
CA ARG A 85 -14.59 -2.38 -9.20
C ARG A 85 -15.86 -1.86 -8.53
N GLN A 86 -16.42 -2.63 -7.59
CA GLN A 86 -17.60 -2.20 -6.83
C GLN A 86 -17.34 -0.95 -5.99
N LEU A 87 -16.19 -0.87 -5.33
CA LEU A 87 -15.83 0.27 -4.49
C LEU A 87 -15.67 1.54 -5.32
N ALA A 88 -14.97 1.47 -6.45
CA ALA A 88 -14.77 2.59 -7.38
C ALA A 88 -16.12 3.09 -7.93
N TYR A 89 -17.01 2.17 -8.32
CA TYR A 89 -18.35 2.47 -8.77
C TYR A 89 -19.18 3.19 -7.72
N LYS A 90 -19.27 2.64 -6.50
CA LYS A 90 -19.99 3.24 -5.36
C LYS A 90 -19.49 4.65 -5.02
N LYS A 91 -18.17 4.84 -5.02
CA LYS A 91 -17.58 6.16 -4.74
C LYS A 91 -17.82 7.16 -5.87
N CYS A 92 -17.81 6.71 -7.11
CA CYS A 92 -18.17 7.53 -8.26
C CYS A 92 -19.63 7.98 -8.17
N LEU A 93 -20.57 7.07 -7.89
CA LEU A 93 -22.00 7.39 -7.72
C LEU A 93 -22.23 8.40 -6.60
N LYS A 94 -21.55 8.23 -5.46
CA LYS A 94 -21.64 9.21 -4.36
C LYS A 94 -21.17 10.61 -4.78
N GLY A 95 -20.16 10.71 -5.63
CA GLY A 95 -19.73 11.99 -6.19
C GLY A 95 -20.68 12.53 -7.25
N ALA A 96 -21.22 11.65 -8.10
CA ALA A 96 -22.11 11.95 -9.22
C ALA A 96 -23.50 12.43 -8.77
N SER A 97 -23.99 11.91 -7.63
CA SER A 97 -25.30 12.30 -7.07
C SER A 97 -25.43 13.79 -6.76
N LYS A 98 -24.31 14.46 -6.47
CA LYS A 98 -24.27 15.92 -6.27
C LYS A 98 -24.69 16.72 -7.53
N TYR A 99 -24.63 16.10 -8.68
CA TYR A 99 -24.96 16.66 -9.98
C TYR A 99 -26.19 15.98 -10.62
N ASN A 100 -26.99 15.25 -9.82
CA ASN A 100 -28.12 14.45 -10.30
C ASN A 100 -27.74 13.38 -11.34
N ILE A 101 -26.50 12.94 -11.39
CA ILE A 101 -26.06 11.88 -12.28
C ILE A 101 -26.30 10.54 -11.59
N LYS A 102 -27.09 9.67 -12.21
CA LYS A 102 -27.54 8.39 -11.64
C LYS A 102 -26.63 7.20 -11.98
N THR A 103 -25.72 7.35 -12.93
CA THR A 103 -24.87 6.25 -13.41
C THR A 103 -23.42 6.69 -13.52
N CYS A 104 -22.51 5.74 -13.30
CA CYS A 104 -21.08 5.89 -13.58
C CYS A 104 -20.64 4.82 -14.56
N HIS A 105 -19.81 5.19 -15.50
CA HIS A 105 -19.29 4.29 -16.53
C HIS A 105 -17.86 3.85 -16.20
N LEU A 106 -17.54 2.60 -16.48
CA LEU A 106 -16.19 2.09 -16.37
C LEU A 106 -15.30 2.80 -17.39
N PHE A 107 -14.28 3.52 -16.91
CA PHE A 107 -13.42 4.33 -17.78
C PHE A 107 -12.10 3.63 -18.10
N SER A 108 -11.42 3.14 -17.10
CA SER A 108 -10.14 2.45 -17.30
C SER A 108 -9.95 1.27 -16.33
N ILE A 109 -9.16 0.32 -16.80
CA ILE A 109 -8.62 -0.79 -16.01
C ILE A 109 -7.11 -0.76 -16.19
N ASN A 110 -6.36 -0.58 -15.10
CA ASN A 110 -4.92 -0.36 -15.11
C ASN A 110 -4.54 0.82 -16.05
N ASP A 111 -3.65 0.56 -16.98
CA ASP A 111 -3.12 1.51 -17.98
C ASP A 111 -3.96 1.58 -19.26
N LYS A 112 -5.09 0.87 -19.32
CA LYS A 112 -5.93 0.78 -20.52
C LYS A 112 -7.25 1.52 -20.31
N ILE A 113 -7.57 2.46 -21.21
CA ILE A 113 -8.89 3.07 -21.30
C ILE A 113 -9.82 2.07 -21.98
N VAL A 114 -10.90 1.71 -21.30
CA VAL A 114 -11.92 0.75 -21.78
C VAL A 114 -13.26 1.40 -22.13
N TYR A 115 -13.43 2.67 -21.78
CA TYR A 115 -14.65 3.42 -22.10
C TYR A 115 -14.85 3.55 -23.63
N GLY A 116 -16.04 3.27 -24.10
CA GLY A 116 -16.35 3.28 -25.54
C GLY A 116 -15.74 2.11 -26.34
N LYS A 117 -15.12 1.13 -25.68
CA LYS A 117 -14.63 -0.08 -26.35
C LYS A 117 -15.69 -1.17 -26.34
N ASP A 118 -15.57 -2.08 -27.31
CA ASP A 118 -16.48 -3.22 -27.41
C ASP A 118 -16.39 -4.15 -26.18
N PRO A 119 -17.46 -4.90 -25.89
CA PRO A 119 -17.49 -5.79 -24.73
C PRO A 119 -16.39 -6.86 -24.74
N THR A 120 -15.94 -7.32 -25.92
CA THR A 120 -14.91 -8.35 -26.03
C THR A 120 -13.56 -7.82 -25.63
N PHE A 121 -13.25 -6.57 -26.02
CA PHE A 121 -12.05 -5.86 -25.57
C PHE A 121 -12.05 -5.66 -24.05
N ILE A 122 -13.20 -5.22 -23.49
CA ILE A 122 -13.33 -5.01 -22.04
C ILE A 122 -13.10 -6.34 -21.29
N ALA A 123 -13.75 -7.41 -21.72
CA ALA A 123 -13.60 -8.73 -21.14
C ALA A 123 -12.14 -9.24 -21.20
N LYS A 124 -11.44 -8.99 -22.32
CA LYS A 124 -10.02 -9.31 -22.48
C LYS A 124 -9.17 -8.56 -21.44
N VAL A 125 -9.39 -7.24 -21.29
CA VAL A 125 -8.64 -6.41 -20.31
C VAL A 125 -8.94 -6.83 -18.88
N GLU A 126 -10.20 -7.16 -18.56
CA GLU A 126 -10.57 -7.70 -17.25
C GLU A 126 -9.88 -9.03 -16.97
N LYS A 127 -9.87 -9.95 -17.94
CA LYS A 127 -9.18 -11.25 -17.83
C LYS A 127 -7.67 -11.06 -17.61
N GLU A 128 -7.03 -10.16 -18.35
CA GLU A 128 -5.62 -9.83 -18.17
C GLU A 128 -5.35 -9.23 -16.77
N ALA A 129 -6.22 -8.32 -16.30
CA ALA A 129 -6.12 -7.73 -14.98
C ALA A 129 -6.26 -8.79 -13.86
N LYS A 130 -7.25 -9.69 -13.98
CA LYS A 130 -7.44 -10.81 -13.04
C LYS A 130 -6.27 -11.80 -13.08
N ALA A 131 -5.77 -12.14 -14.27
CA ALA A 131 -4.61 -13.01 -14.43
C ALA A 131 -3.33 -12.39 -13.83
N ARG A 132 -3.14 -11.08 -14.05
CA ARG A 132 -2.04 -10.33 -13.42
C ARG A 132 -2.14 -10.35 -11.90
N LEU A 133 -3.33 -10.15 -11.33
CA LEU A 133 -3.57 -10.28 -9.89
C LEU A 133 -3.31 -11.72 -9.41
N ALA A 134 -3.85 -12.73 -10.09
CA ALA A 134 -3.65 -14.13 -9.71
C ALA A 134 -2.17 -14.52 -9.71
N LYS A 135 -1.41 -14.01 -10.68
CA LYS A 135 0.05 -14.18 -10.71
C LYS A 135 0.75 -13.50 -9.52
N ASN A 136 0.19 -12.38 -9.03
CA ASN A 136 0.72 -11.58 -7.93
C ASN A 136 0.08 -11.89 -6.56
N ILE A 137 -1.13 -12.47 -6.52
CA ILE A 137 -1.79 -12.92 -5.27
C ILE A 137 -0.97 -13.99 -4.55
N LYS A 138 -0.15 -14.74 -5.29
CA LYS A 138 0.86 -15.59 -4.69
C LYS A 138 1.88 -14.80 -3.84
N LEU A 139 1.93 -13.48 -3.96
CA LEU A 139 2.90 -12.58 -3.31
C LEU A 139 2.37 -11.91 -2.03
N THR A 140 1.06 -11.89 -1.80
CA THR A 140 0.52 -11.19 -0.63
C THR A 140 -0.54 -12.06 0.03
N PRO A 141 -0.22 -12.72 1.14
CA PRO A 141 -1.23 -13.45 1.89
C PRO A 141 -2.30 -12.48 2.38
N THR A 142 -3.55 -12.90 2.30
CA THR A 142 -4.67 -12.21 2.95
C THR A 142 -4.38 -12.15 4.45
N ARG A 143 -4.09 -10.96 4.97
CA ARG A 143 -3.72 -10.78 6.37
C ARG A 143 -4.81 -10.01 7.08
N LYS A 144 -5.53 -10.67 7.92
CA LYS A 144 -6.40 -10.04 8.90
C LYS A 144 -5.71 -10.14 10.24
N ASN A 145 -5.16 -9.04 10.76
CA ASN A 145 -4.53 -8.99 12.08
C ASN A 145 -3.42 -10.01 12.34
N ILE A 146 -2.61 -10.31 11.35
CA ILE A 146 -1.59 -11.35 11.43
C ILE A 146 -0.21 -10.73 11.26
N SER A 147 0.67 -11.00 12.22
CA SER A 147 2.11 -10.82 12.05
C SER A 147 2.71 -12.11 11.51
N GLY A 148 3.68 -12.01 10.61
CA GLY A 148 4.34 -13.17 10.08
C GLY A 148 5.17 -12.88 8.83
N PHE A 149 5.80 -13.93 8.31
CA PHE A 149 6.57 -13.81 7.07
C PHE A 149 5.66 -13.53 5.88
N VAL A 150 6.12 -12.62 5.03
CA VAL A 150 5.53 -12.40 3.73
C VAL A 150 5.99 -13.53 2.84
N LEU A 151 5.07 -14.42 2.47
CA LEU A 151 5.37 -15.51 1.56
C LEU A 151 5.52 -14.93 0.15
N TYR A 152 6.72 -15.05 -0.37
CA TYR A 152 6.98 -14.91 -1.79
C TYR A 152 6.77 -16.24 -2.47
N THR A 153 6.04 -16.18 -3.53
CA THR A 153 5.83 -17.23 -4.51
C THR A 153 6.67 -18.49 -4.40
N ASN A 154 6.02 -19.49 -4.68
CA ASN A 154 6.22 -20.82 -5.28
C ASN A 154 7.60 -21.46 -5.30
N ASP A 155 8.68 -20.68 -5.33
CA ASP A 155 9.99 -21.28 -5.56
C ASP A 155 10.61 -21.84 -4.29
N ASN A 156 10.08 -21.46 -3.11
CA ASN A 156 10.50 -22.07 -1.87
C ASN A 156 9.47 -21.96 -0.71
N PRO A 157 8.27 -22.51 -0.83
CA PRO A 157 7.26 -22.47 0.24
C PRO A 157 7.68 -23.31 1.47
N ASN A 158 8.68 -24.17 1.33
CA ASN A 158 9.10 -25.10 2.38
C ASN A 158 10.02 -24.48 3.43
N ASN A 159 10.59 -23.31 3.16
CA ASN A 159 11.56 -22.66 4.05
C ASN A 159 10.95 -21.69 5.07
N LEU A 160 9.67 -21.39 4.95
CA LEU A 160 8.97 -20.51 5.86
C LEU A 160 7.77 -21.22 6.44
N ALA A 161 7.71 -21.27 7.73
CA ALA A 161 6.54 -21.80 8.40
C ALA A 161 5.35 -20.89 8.15
N PRO A 162 4.16 -21.49 8.22
CA PRO A 162 2.93 -20.76 8.10
C PRO A 162 2.97 -19.58 9.07
N ILE A 163 2.60 -18.44 8.55
CA ILE A 163 2.43 -17.20 9.27
C ILE A 163 1.73 -17.49 10.58
N SER A 164 2.41 -17.26 11.67
CA SER A 164 1.80 -17.35 12.98
C SER A 164 0.62 -16.38 13.00
N LYS A 165 -0.55 -16.89 13.32
CA LYS A 165 -1.75 -16.04 13.48
C LYS A 165 -1.59 -14.95 14.51
N THR A 166 -0.46 -14.88 15.21
CA THR A 166 -0.38 -14.00 16.35
C THR A 166 1.04 -13.53 16.60
N TYR A 167 1.20 -12.25 16.69
CA TYR A 167 2.22 -11.66 17.51
C TYR A 167 2.11 -12.12 19.01
N LYS A 168 1.21 -13.04 19.36
CA LYS A 168 1.05 -13.68 20.68
C LYS A 168 2.10 -14.74 20.98
N GLY A 169 3.28 -14.64 20.42
CA GLY A 169 4.44 -15.37 20.88
C GLY A 169 4.65 -16.78 20.28
N LYS A 170 3.92 -17.14 19.23
CA LYS A 170 4.28 -18.36 18.51
C LYS A 170 5.43 -18.07 17.57
N THR A 171 6.55 -18.73 17.82
CA THR A 171 7.76 -18.65 17.00
C THR A 171 7.41 -19.07 15.56
N PRO A 172 7.70 -18.26 14.54
CA PRO A 172 7.58 -18.70 13.17
C PRO A 172 8.57 -19.86 12.97
N LYS A 173 8.11 -20.97 12.42
CA LYS A 173 9.00 -22.05 12.04
C LYS A 173 9.74 -21.63 10.77
N ILE A 174 10.98 -21.30 10.84
CA ILE A 174 11.84 -21.01 9.70
C ILE A 174 12.67 -22.28 9.45
N SER A 175 12.67 -22.77 8.24
CA SER A 175 13.64 -23.78 7.86
C SER A 175 15.00 -23.11 7.66
N LEU A 176 15.97 -23.46 8.49
CA LEU A 176 17.32 -22.91 8.46
C LEU A 176 18.23 -23.59 7.44
N ILE A 177 17.69 -24.26 6.44
CA ILE A 177 18.47 -25.10 5.50
C ILE A 177 19.59 -24.30 4.80
N ASN A 178 19.49 -22.97 4.72
CA ASN A 178 20.53 -22.08 4.18
C ASN A 178 20.88 -20.95 5.15
N GLY A 179 20.96 -21.23 6.44
CA GLY A 179 20.88 -20.27 7.53
C GLY A 179 21.94 -19.18 7.60
N GLU A 180 23.11 -19.32 6.97
CA GLU A 180 24.14 -18.30 7.08
C GLU A 180 23.88 -17.04 6.24
N ASP A 181 23.23 -17.19 5.10
CA ASP A 181 22.95 -16.07 4.18
C ASP A 181 21.54 -15.51 4.29
N LEU A 182 20.68 -16.11 5.12
CA LEU A 182 19.32 -15.68 5.33
C LEU A 182 19.27 -14.29 5.96
N LYS A 183 18.66 -13.32 5.30
CA LYS A 183 18.42 -11.98 5.81
C LYS A 183 16.94 -11.76 6.09
N ILE A 184 16.61 -11.21 7.25
CA ILE A 184 15.23 -10.94 7.66
C ILE A 184 15.05 -9.45 7.87
N ILE A 185 14.05 -8.88 7.22
CA ILE A 185 13.63 -7.51 7.42
C ILE A 185 12.31 -7.53 8.19
N ILE A 186 12.33 -7.04 9.43
CA ILE A 186 11.13 -6.85 10.24
C ILE A 186 10.50 -5.52 9.82
N TRP A 187 9.35 -5.59 9.14
CA TRP A 187 8.60 -4.42 8.73
C TRP A 187 7.56 -4.02 9.78
N SER A 188 7.63 -2.77 10.23
CA SER A 188 6.67 -2.14 11.15
C SER A 188 5.88 -1.05 10.43
N HIS A 189 4.57 -1.20 10.35
CA HIS A 189 3.67 -0.26 9.67
C HIS A 189 3.50 1.06 10.45
N GLY A 190 2.94 2.09 9.78
CA GLY A 190 2.57 3.37 10.37
C GLY A 190 1.47 3.25 11.43
N THR A 191 1.06 4.38 11.98
CA THR A 191 -0.07 4.42 12.92
C THR A 191 -1.37 4.27 12.17
N GLU A 192 -2.23 3.36 12.63
CA GLU A 192 -3.61 3.24 12.18
C GLU A 192 -4.57 3.88 13.18
N ARG A 193 -5.64 4.47 12.67
CA ARG A 193 -6.72 4.96 13.51
C ARG A 193 -7.41 3.79 14.22
N PRO A 194 -7.97 4.00 15.42
CA PRO A 194 -8.62 2.93 16.18
C PRO A 194 -9.66 2.14 15.40
N GLN A 195 -10.39 2.79 14.50
CA GLN A 195 -11.42 2.17 13.66
C GLN A 195 -10.85 1.19 12.61
N LYS A 196 -9.54 1.30 12.31
CA LYS A 196 -8.84 0.47 11.32
C LYS A 196 -7.89 -0.54 11.94
N ARG A 197 -7.92 -0.72 13.27
CA ARG A 197 -7.01 -1.63 14.00
C ARG A 197 -7.02 -3.06 13.50
N GLU A 198 -8.12 -3.45 12.86
CA GLU A 198 -8.27 -4.82 12.38
C GLU A 198 -7.65 -5.05 11.01
N ASN A 199 -7.18 -4.00 10.35
CA ASN A 199 -6.80 -4.05 8.96
C ASN A 199 -5.35 -3.63 8.69
N CYS A 200 -4.40 -4.45 9.16
CA CYS A 200 -2.98 -4.25 8.80
C CYS A 200 -2.69 -4.44 7.29
N LEU A 201 -3.70 -4.82 6.49
CA LEU A 201 -3.56 -5.03 5.04
C LEU A 201 -3.35 -3.73 4.25
N GLU A 202 -3.88 -2.62 4.75
CA GLU A 202 -3.79 -1.33 4.06
C GLU A 202 -2.38 -0.74 4.08
N LEU A 203 -1.50 -1.25 4.95
CA LEU A 203 -0.15 -0.73 5.19
C LEU A 203 0.91 -1.75 4.76
N SER A 204 0.95 -2.02 3.47
CA SER A 204 1.93 -2.92 2.85
C SER A 204 3.37 -2.41 3.02
N VAL A 205 4.33 -3.29 2.80
CA VAL A 205 5.74 -2.90 2.63
C VAL A 205 5.87 -2.05 1.37
N PRO A 206 6.57 -0.89 1.39
CA PRO A 206 6.84 -0.11 0.19
C PRO A 206 7.51 -0.94 -0.89
N GLU A 207 7.07 -0.79 -2.15
CA GLU A 207 7.61 -1.58 -3.27
C GLU A 207 9.11 -1.38 -3.47
N THR A 208 9.62 -0.18 -3.21
CA THR A 208 11.05 0.13 -3.28
C THR A 208 11.88 -0.68 -2.30
N LEU A 209 11.36 -0.92 -1.10
CA LEU A 209 11.99 -1.78 -0.10
C LEU A 209 11.77 -3.26 -0.42
N PHE A 210 10.56 -3.59 -0.86
CA PHE A 210 10.17 -4.95 -1.18
C PHE A 210 11.00 -5.57 -2.31
N ALA A 211 11.54 -4.74 -3.19
CA ALA A 211 12.45 -5.15 -4.26
C ALA A 211 13.72 -5.85 -3.76
N LEU A 212 14.10 -5.72 -2.47
CA LEU A 212 15.19 -6.51 -1.90
C LEU A 212 14.91 -8.02 -1.89
N SER A 213 13.63 -8.42 -1.91
CA SER A 213 13.23 -9.82 -1.96
C SER A 213 13.45 -10.50 -3.32
N GLU A 214 13.75 -9.74 -4.35
CA GLU A 214 14.21 -10.27 -5.63
C GLU A 214 15.51 -11.09 -5.45
N ASN A 215 16.25 -10.82 -4.39
CA ASN A 215 17.37 -11.67 -3.96
C ASN A 215 16.83 -12.82 -3.11
N ASN A 216 17.06 -14.05 -3.51
CA ASN A 216 16.48 -15.29 -2.95
C ASN A 216 16.70 -15.51 -1.45
N ASN A 217 17.51 -14.70 -0.76
CA ASN A 217 17.86 -14.87 0.64
C ASN A 217 17.33 -13.75 1.55
N VAL A 218 16.47 -12.85 1.06
CA VAL A 218 15.88 -11.75 1.83
C VAL A 218 14.40 -12.00 2.06
N TYR A 219 14.00 -12.09 3.32
CA TYR A 219 12.63 -12.36 3.74
C TYR A 219 12.08 -11.21 4.58
N PHE A 220 10.80 -10.91 4.41
CA PHE A 220 10.10 -9.89 5.17
C PHE A 220 9.22 -10.51 6.24
N TYR A 221 9.42 -10.09 7.48
CA TYR A 221 8.51 -10.35 8.57
C TYR A 221 7.63 -9.11 8.78
N PHE A 222 6.35 -9.21 8.48
CA PHE A 222 5.40 -8.13 8.69
C PHE A 222 4.92 -8.14 10.14
N LEU A 223 5.19 -7.07 10.88
CA LEU A 223 4.70 -6.89 12.24
C LEU A 223 3.41 -6.06 12.24
N CYS A 224 2.27 -6.75 12.39
CA CYS A 224 0.97 -6.11 12.58
C CYS A 224 0.81 -5.70 14.05
N SER A 225 1.03 -4.44 14.36
CA SER A 225 0.89 -3.91 15.71
C SER A 225 -0.54 -3.44 15.99
N ARG A 226 -1.05 -3.79 17.16
CA ARG A 226 -2.31 -3.22 17.69
C ARG A 226 -2.11 -1.95 18.49
N ALA A 227 -0.87 -1.58 18.79
CA ALA A 227 -0.55 -0.35 19.48
C ALA A 227 -0.69 0.83 18.53
N THR A 228 -1.63 1.72 18.80
CA THR A 228 -2.04 2.84 17.94
C THR A 228 -2.03 4.16 18.71
N ASP A 229 -2.29 5.26 18.00
CA ASP A 229 -2.37 6.59 18.56
C ASP A 229 -3.49 6.80 19.61
N GLY A 230 -4.46 5.89 19.68
CA GLY A 230 -5.46 5.88 20.77
C GLY A 230 -4.88 5.53 22.13
N ASP A 231 -3.63 5.07 22.20
CA ASP A 231 -2.92 4.86 23.45
C ASP A 231 -2.39 6.19 24.01
N LYS A 232 -2.65 6.44 25.30
CA LYS A 232 -2.34 7.71 25.96
C LYS A 232 -0.89 8.19 25.71
N LEU A 233 -0.76 9.45 25.29
CA LEU A 233 0.50 10.20 25.23
C LEU A 233 1.66 9.54 24.48
N GLY A 234 1.38 8.90 23.33
CA GLY A 234 2.45 8.28 22.55
C GLY A 234 3.06 7.02 23.20
N SER A 235 2.44 6.51 24.26
CA SER A 235 2.89 5.27 24.94
C SER A 235 2.86 4.06 24.02
N TYR A 236 2.08 4.11 22.94
CA TYR A 236 2.00 3.05 21.94
C TYR A 236 3.36 2.77 21.26
N ILE A 237 4.24 3.76 21.14
CA ILE A 237 5.61 3.55 20.64
C ILE A 237 6.38 2.57 21.51
N TYR A 238 6.25 2.67 22.84
CA TYR A 238 6.91 1.71 23.74
C TYR A 238 6.28 0.31 23.69
N LYS A 239 4.98 0.22 23.41
CA LYS A 239 4.32 -1.07 23.17
C LYS A 239 4.84 -1.71 21.89
N ARG A 240 4.95 -0.94 20.79
CA ARG A 240 5.55 -1.40 19.52
C ARG A 240 7.01 -1.82 19.70
N LYS A 241 7.79 -1.07 20.47
CA LYS A 241 9.17 -1.47 20.83
C LYS A 241 9.21 -2.85 21.48
N ARG A 242 8.28 -3.15 22.40
CA ARG A 242 8.18 -4.48 23.02
C ARG A 242 7.75 -5.57 22.03
N GLU A 243 6.87 -5.24 21.10
CA GLU A 243 6.46 -6.17 20.03
C GLU A 243 7.62 -6.52 19.10
N ILE A 244 8.38 -5.52 18.65
CA ILE A 244 9.61 -5.75 17.85
C ILE A 244 10.59 -6.60 18.64
N ASN A 245 10.83 -6.27 19.91
CA ASN A 245 11.77 -7.00 20.74
C ASN A 245 11.41 -8.49 20.87
N ARG A 246 10.13 -8.83 21.03
CA ARG A 246 9.66 -10.22 21.05
C ARG A 246 9.96 -10.96 19.75
N VAL A 247 9.73 -10.29 18.59
CA VAL A 247 10.03 -10.89 17.28
C VAL A 247 11.54 -11.12 17.15
N LEU A 248 12.36 -10.16 17.55
CA LEU A 248 13.80 -10.30 17.56
C LEU A 248 14.25 -11.49 18.41
N ASP A 249 13.73 -11.61 19.65
CA ASP A 249 14.06 -12.72 20.54
C ASP A 249 13.63 -14.07 19.95
N GLN A 250 12.47 -14.13 19.31
CA GLN A 250 11.99 -15.32 18.61
C GLN A 250 12.89 -15.71 17.43
N LEU A 251 13.27 -14.75 16.59
CA LEU A 251 14.16 -15.02 15.45
C LEU A 251 15.54 -15.50 15.91
N ILE A 252 16.08 -14.87 16.94
CA ILE A 252 17.37 -15.26 17.52
C ILE A 252 17.29 -16.66 18.16
N SER A 253 16.19 -16.96 18.86
CA SER A 253 16.00 -18.28 19.48
C SER A 253 15.92 -19.44 18.49
N VAL A 254 15.53 -19.18 17.25
CA VAL A 254 15.55 -20.19 16.17
C VAL A 254 16.83 -20.14 15.35
N GLY A 255 17.87 -19.42 15.80
CA GLY A 255 19.22 -19.45 15.22
C GLY A 255 19.53 -18.34 14.21
N ILE A 256 18.63 -17.36 14.00
CA ILE A 256 18.94 -16.22 13.12
C ILE A 256 19.95 -15.31 13.82
N LYS A 257 21.09 -15.08 13.19
CA LYS A 257 22.15 -14.22 13.74
C LYS A 257 21.69 -12.75 13.72
N PRO A 258 21.94 -11.95 14.77
CA PRO A 258 21.58 -10.53 14.82
C PRO A 258 22.04 -9.71 13.59
N LYS A 259 23.24 -9.99 13.08
CA LYS A 259 23.78 -9.35 11.87
C LYS A 259 22.93 -9.57 10.62
N ASN A 260 22.06 -10.57 10.63
CA ASN A 260 21.17 -10.93 9.52
C ASN A 260 19.75 -10.38 9.68
N ILE A 261 19.47 -9.65 10.77
CA ILE A 261 18.14 -9.08 11.02
C ILE A 261 18.21 -7.57 10.84
N PHE A 262 17.31 -7.04 10.03
CA PHE A 262 17.16 -5.61 9.76
C PHE A 262 15.79 -5.15 10.23
N LEU A 263 15.71 -3.94 10.75
CA LEU A 263 14.44 -3.29 11.03
C LEU A 263 14.05 -2.40 9.87
N ALA A 264 12.76 -2.33 9.59
CA ALA A 264 12.24 -1.35 8.65
C ALA A 264 10.86 -0.86 9.10
N GLY A 265 10.48 0.34 8.67
CA GLY A 265 9.15 0.82 8.98
C GLY A 265 8.85 2.20 8.42
N GLN A 266 7.56 2.53 8.43
CA GLN A 266 7.05 3.83 8.00
C GLN A 266 6.37 4.53 9.18
N SER A 267 6.46 5.87 9.25
CA SER A 267 5.77 6.66 10.27
C SER A 267 6.11 6.18 11.69
N ALA A 268 5.12 5.82 12.49
CA ALA A 268 5.32 5.27 13.84
C ALA A 268 6.16 3.98 13.86
N GLY A 269 6.05 3.14 12.82
CA GLY A 269 6.91 1.96 12.67
C GLY A 269 8.38 2.35 12.47
N GLY A 270 8.64 3.34 11.61
CA GLY A 270 9.98 3.89 11.41
C GLY A 270 10.53 4.55 12.68
N TRP A 271 9.72 5.35 13.36
CA TRP A 271 10.10 5.95 14.64
C TRP A 271 10.43 4.89 15.69
N THR A 272 9.61 3.84 15.78
CA THR A 272 9.86 2.74 16.72
C THR A 272 11.15 2.00 16.40
N SER A 273 11.44 1.76 15.11
CA SER A 273 12.70 1.13 14.67
C SER A 273 13.92 1.95 15.11
N LEU A 274 13.86 3.28 15.01
CA LEU A 274 14.89 4.16 15.54
C LEU A 274 15.00 4.11 17.09
N MET A 275 13.88 3.94 17.76
CA MET A 275 13.84 3.77 19.22
C MET A 275 14.40 2.42 19.71
N MET A 276 14.65 1.46 18.78
CA MET A 276 15.27 0.16 19.09
C MET A 276 16.81 0.19 19.10
N MET A 277 17.44 1.31 18.72
CA MET A 277 18.89 1.38 18.51
C MET A 277 19.75 1.12 19.77
N ASP A 278 19.14 1.13 20.95
CA ASP A 278 19.77 0.65 22.18
C ASP A 278 20.03 -0.87 22.19
N GLN A 279 19.42 -1.62 21.26
CA GLN A 279 19.58 -3.06 21.04
C GLN A 279 20.39 -3.40 19.77
N LEU A 280 20.91 -2.35 19.09
CA LEU A 280 21.71 -2.53 17.88
C LEU A 280 22.91 -3.48 18.16
N GLU A 281 23.29 -4.24 17.14
CA GLU A 281 24.35 -5.26 17.16
C GLU A 281 24.06 -6.45 18.09
N LYS A 282 23.35 -6.26 19.18
CA LYS A 282 22.93 -7.35 20.08
C LYS A 282 21.78 -8.17 19.50
N LYS A 283 20.84 -7.51 18.78
CA LYS A 283 19.61 -8.14 18.30
C LYS A 283 19.34 -7.93 16.81
N PHE A 284 19.91 -6.90 16.20
CA PHE A 284 19.74 -6.62 14.77
C PHE A 284 20.91 -5.78 14.23
N ASN A 285 20.98 -5.67 12.92
CA ASN A 285 22.08 -5.05 12.17
C ASN A 285 21.92 -3.54 12.02
N SER A 286 20.81 -3.12 11.41
CA SER A 286 20.55 -1.71 11.08
C SER A 286 19.07 -1.49 10.78
N ALA A 287 18.66 -0.24 10.42
CA ALA A 287 17.30 0.06 10.06
C ALA A 287 17.18 0.83 8.75
N ILE A 288 16.07 0.60 8.03
CA ILE A 288 15.64 1.37 6.86
C ILE A 288 14.27 1.94 7.15
N VAL A 289 14.16 3.26 7.29
CA VAL A 289 12.94 3.90 7.77
C VAL A 289 12.43 4.98 6.81
N PHE A 290 11.12 5.05 6.68
CA PHE A 290 10.43 5.97 5.79
C PHE A 290 9.56 6.91 6.60
N ALA A 291 9.73 8.22 6.41
CA ALA A 291 8.93 9.25 7.07
C ALA A 291 8.74 9.00 8.58
N PRO A 292 9.81 8.71 9.35
CA PRO A 292 9.66 8.30 10.76
C PRO A 292 9.01 9.41 11.56
N ALA A 293 7.85 9.12 12.17
CA ALA A 293 7.06 10.13 12.89
C ALA A 293 6.11 9.50 13.91
N PHE A 294 5.79 10.29 14.92
CA PHE A 294 4.63 10.13 15.79
C PHE A 294 4.21 11.50 16.30
N ALA A 295 3.20 11.61 17.13
CA ALA A 295 2.74 12.87 17.75
C ALA A 295 1.95 13.82 16.84
N GLY A 296 1.33 13.28 15.79
CA GLY A 296 0.44 14.03 14.91
C GLY A 296 1.14 15.00 13.95
N PRO A 297 0.42 15.56 12.97
CA PRO A 297 0.95 16.57 12.05
C PRO A 297 1.33 17.86 12.79
N ARG A 298 2.24 18.65 12.21
CA ARG A 298 2.65 19.93 12.78
C ARG A 298 1.51 20.95 12.88
N SER A 299 0.59 20.91 11.92
CA SER A 299 -0.61 21.78 11.91
C SER A 299 -1.58 21.47 13.04
N GLU A 300 -1.53 20.26 13.60
CA GLU A 300 -2.43 19.81 14.67
C GLU A 300 -1.80 19.88 16.06
N ILE A 301 -0.86 20.82 16.26
CA ILE A 301 -0.17 20.96 17.55
C ILE A 301 -1.15 21.30 18.69
N GLY A 302 -2.29 21.90 18.39
CA GLY A 302 -3.37 22.13 19.35
C GLY A 302 -4.06 20.84 19.80
N ILE A 303 -4.10 19.81 18.94
CA ILE A 303 -4.73 18.51 19.21
C ILE A 303 -3.77 17.58 19.95
N TYR A 304 -2.48 17.62 19.58
CA TYR A 304 -1.44 16.74 20.14
C TYR A 304 -0.34 17.52 20.89
N PRO A 305 -0.66 18.53 21.74
CA PRO A 305 0.35 19.40 22.31
C PRO A 305 1.31 18.65 23.25
N LYS A 306 0.79 17.73 24.06
CA LYS A 306 1.59 16.92 24.97
C LYS A 306 2.54 15.97 24.23
N TRP A 307 2.09 15.41 23.10
CA TRP A 307 2.92 14.50 22.32
C TRP A 307 4.11 15.22 21.71
N ARG A 308 3.91 16.41 21.14
CA ARG A 308 4.97 17.19 20.52
C ARG A 308 5.87 17.90 21.51
N ARG A 309 5.28 18.50 22.55
CA ARG A 309 6.05 19.30 23.51
C ARG A 309 6.75 18.48 24.58
N GLU A 310 6.17 17.37 24.98
CA GLU A 310 6.69 16.58 26.10
C GLU A 310 7.20 15.21 25.65
N GLU A 311 6.39 14.44 24.95
CA GLU A 311 6.72 13.03 24.71
C GLU A 311 7.73 12.86 23.56
N ARG A 312 7.64 13.66 22.50
CA ARG A 312 8.63 13.63 21.42
C ARG A 312 10.04 13.95 21.93
N PRO A 313 10.30 15.01 22.71
CA PRO A 313 11.63 15.26 23.28
C PRO A 313 12.11 14.15 24.20
N ARG A 314 11.22 13.55 25.00
CA ARG A 314 11.59 12.38 25.84
C ARG A 314 12.04 11.20 25.02
N GLN A 315 11.35 10.91 23.95
CA GLN A 315 11.71 9.79 23.06
C GLN A 315 12.99 10.10 22.29
N ILE A 316 13.19 11.32 21.82
CA ILE A 316 14.45 11.77 21.23
C ILE A 316 15.59 11.57 22.25
N LYS A 317 15.43 12.04 23.50
CA LYS A 317 16.42 11.88 24.56
C LYS A 317 16.77 10.41 24.82
N LYS A 318 15.81 9.49 24.71
CA LYS A 318 16.06 8.04 24.82
C LYS A 318 16.76 7.51 23.58
N MET A 319 16.33 7.89 22.40
CA MET A 319 16.89 7.47 21.13
C MET A 319 18.38 7.83 21.02
N ILE A 320 18.73 9.07 21.35
CA ILE A 320 20.11 9.57 21.27
C ILE A 320 21.03 9.08 22.40
N LYS A 321 20.53 8.29 23.36
CA LYS A 321 21.38 7.57 24.33
C LYS A 321 22.04 6.33 23.72
N ALA A 322 21.58 5.85 22.58
CA ALA A 322 22.27 4.77 21.87
C ALA A 322 23.70 5.17 21.53
N LYS A 323 24.65 4.26 21.69
CA LYS A 323 26.05 4.51 21.33
C LYS A 323 26.21 4.78 19.84
N VAL A 324 25.48 4.04 19.03
CA VAL A 324 25.44 4.15 17.58
C VAL A 324 24.00 4.00 17.09
N ILE A 325 23.63 4.75 16.06
CA ILE A 325 22.43 4.56 15.27
C ILE A 325 22.88 4.25 13.85
N LYS A 326 22.61 3.04 13.36
CA LYS A 326 22.84 2.65 11.96
C LYS A 326 21.48 2.69 11.23
N ALA A 327 21.23 3.72 10.45
CA ALA A 327 19.95 3.87 9.78
C ALA A 327 20.06 4.58 8.43
N LEU A 328 19.30 4.08 7.46
CA LEU A 328 18.92 4.81 6.26
C LEU A 328 17.54 5.43 6.49
N ILE A 329 17.45 6.75 6.40
CA ILE A 329 16.24 7.52 6.70
C ILE A 329 15.77 8.24 5.45
N PHE A 330 14.59 7.87 4.95
CA PHE A 330 13.89 8.64 3.94
C PHE A 330 13.00 9.67 4.63
N ALA A 331 13.34 10.96 4.49
CA ALA A 331 12.64 12.09 5.06
C ALA A 331 12.12 12.98 3.94
N TYR A 332 10.81 13.22 3.88
CA TYR A 332 10.20 13.94 2.78
C TYR A 332 9.98 15.41 3.14
N GLU A 333 10.34 16.33 2.22
CA GLU A 333 10.29 17.77 2.46
C GLU A 333 8.86 18.29 2.61
N ASP A 334 7.91 17.62 1.98
CA ASP A 334 6.47 17.90 2.06
C ASP A 334 5.73 17.08 3.13
N ASP A 335 6.45 16.33 3.97
CA ASP A 335 5.85 15.56 5.07
C ASP A 335 5.25 16.51 6.12
N PRO A 336 3.94 16.40 6.43
CA PRO A 336 3.30 17.23 7.45
C PRO A 336 3.74 16.88 8.89
N TYR A 337 4.36 15.71 9.11
CA TYR A 337 4.78 15.27 10.45
C TYR A 337 6.22 15.65 10.77
N ASN A 338 7.19 15.13 10.02
CA ASN A 338 8.60 15.43 10.20
C ASN A 338 9.30 15.63 8.84
N ARG A 339 9.79 16.82 8.59
CA ARG A 339 10.66 17.13 7.45
C ARG A 339 12.10 16.74 7.77
N PRO A 340 13.02 16.71 6.77
CA PRO A 340 14.43 16.41 7.01
C PRO A 340 15.04 17.20 8.17
N LYS A 341 14.78 18.52 8.24
CA LYS A 341 15.31 19.39 9.30
C LYS A 341 14.91 18.97 10.72
N GLU A 342 13.72 18.37 10.88
CA GLU A 342 13.22 17.93 12.19
C GLU A 342 13.81 16.60 12.63
N LEU A 343 14.55 15.93 11.74
CA LEU A 343 15.27 14.68 11.97
C LEU A 343 16.80 14.86 11.96
N MET A 344 17.29 16.08 11.67
CA MET A 344 18.73 16.37 11.55
C MET A 344 19.52 16.03 12.81
N PHE A 345 18.90 16.09 13.99
CA PHE A 345 19.55 15.69 15.26
C PHE A 345 20.12 14.27 15.22
N LEU A 346 19.59 13.39 14.37
CA LEU A 346 20.12 12.04 14.16
C LEU A 346 21.40 12.09 13.32
N LYS A 347 21.39 12.85 12.23
CA LYS A 347 22.55 12.98 11.34
C LYS A 347 23.69 13.74 12.00
N GLU A 348 23.37 14.78 12.77
CA GLU A 348 24.35 15.59 13.51
C GLU A 348 25.05 14.75 14.59
N LYS A 349 24.30 13.94 15.32
CA LYS A 349 24.85 13.11 16.39
C LYS A 349 25.59 11.87 15.87
N TYR A 350 25.14 11.31 14.74
CA TYR A 350 25.66 10.06 14.17
C TYR A 350 26.05 10.22 12.68
N PRO A 351 26.99 11.15 12.38
CA PRO A 351 27.29 11.57 10.99
C PRO A 351 27.78 10.41 10.10
N ASN A 352 28.46 9.43 10.69
CA ASN A 352 29.08 8.33 9.96
C ASN A 352 28.18 7.10 9.79
N SER A 353 27.07 7.03 10.51
CA SER A 353 26.22 5.82 10.55
C SER A 353 24.74 6.07 10.29
N VAL A 354 24.34 7.35 10.20
CA VAL A 354 23.00 7.74 9.73
C VAL A 354 23.11 8.31 8.33
N GLU A 355 22.47 7.65 7.39
CA GLU A 355 22.27 8.16 6.04
C GLU A 355 20.86 8.74 5.93
N MET A 356 20.75 10.01 5.51
CA MET A 356 19.45 10.68 5.35
C MET A 356 19.26 11.12 3.90
N VAL A 357 18.14 10.73 3.34
CA VAL A 357 17.74 11.06 1.97
C VAL A 357 16.49 11.93 2.05
N GLY A 358 16.64 13.20 1.64
CA GLY A 358 15.55 14.18 1.61
C GLY A 358 15.11 14.46 0.17
N TYR A 359 13.81 14.48 -0.09
CA TYR A 359 13.21 14.92 -1.35
C TYR A 359 11.71 15.16 -1.23
N LYS A 360 11.11 15.70 -2.29
CA LYS A 360 9.68 16.01 -2.38
C LYS A 360 9.07 15.28 -3.58
N CYS A 361 7.91 14.66 -3.34
CA CYS A 361 7.11 14.02 -4.40
C CYS A 361 5.68 14.58 -4.51
N GLY A 362 5.27 15.47 -3.63
CA GLY A 362 3.88 15.93 -3.57
C GLY A 362 2.92 14.97 -2.85
N ASN A 363 3.41 13.82 -2.36
CA ASN A 363 2.62 12.81 -1.66
C ASN A 363 2.79 12.89 -0.12
N GLY A 364 3.61 13.83 0.36
CA GLY A 364 3.86 14.07 1.78
C GLY A 364 4.26 12.78 2.50
N HIS A 365 3.54 12.49 3.58
CA HIS A 365 3.79 11.32 4.44
C HIS A 365 3.59 9.95 3.76
N SER A 366 2.87 9.92 2.65
CA SER A 366 2.59 8.69 1.89
C SER A 366 3.60 8.42 0.77
N THR A 367 4.64 9.24 0.64
CA THR A 367 5.65 9.12 -0.43
C THR A 367 6.30 7.75 -0.46
N ALA A 368 6.51 7.10 0.68
CA ALA A 368 7.04 5.73 0.73
C ALA A 368 6.27 4.73 -0.15
N TYR A 369 4.96 4.94 -0.32
CA TYR A 369 4.08 4.07 -1.10
C TYR A 369 3.80 4.57 -2.52
N ASN A 370 4.16 5.82 -2.80
CA ASN A 370 3.94 6.49 -4.09
C ASN A 370 5.20 7.31 -4.45
N ASP A 371 6.34 6.64 -4.49
CA ASP A 371 7.63 7.27 -4.65
C ASP A 371 7.84 7.75 -6.10
N CYS A 372 8.04 9.06 -6.27
CA CYS A 372 8.34 9.66 -7.57
C CYS A 372 9.77 9.39 -8.05
N ARG A 373 10.65 8.89 -7.16
CA ARG A 373 12.04 8.51 -7.45
C ARG A 373 12.26 7.02 -7.28
N PHE A 374 11.27 6.22 -7.65
CA PHE A 374 11.22 4.78 -7.40
C PHE A 374 12.56 4.07 -7.61
N ASP A 375 13.13 4.18 -8.81
CA ASP A 375 14.37 3.48 -9.15
C ASP A 375 15.56 3.97 -8.33
N LYS A 376 15.67 5.29 -8.12
CA LYS A 376 16.73 5.87 -7.29
C LYS A 376 16.62 5.43 -5.84
N THR A 377 15.41 5.40 -5.30
CA THR A 377 15.14 4.93 -3.94
C THR A 377 15.46 3.45 -3.81
N LYS A 378 15.02 2.60 -4.76
CA LYS A 378 15.35 1.19 -4.84
C LYS A 378 16.87 0.96 -4.83
N GLN A 379 17.61 1.68 -5.68
CA GLN A 379 19.06 1.59 -5.74
C GLN A 379 19.75 2.03 -4.43
N THR A 380 19.24 3.12 -3.81
CA THR A 380 19.79 3.61 -2.53
C THR A 380 19.58 2.58 -1.43
N ILE A 381 18.40 1.98 -1.35
CA ILE A 381 18.10 0.91 -0.39
C ILE A 381 19.01 -0.29 -0.63
N LYS A 382 19.17 -0.72 -1.88
CA LYS A 382 20.03 -1.85 -2.25
C LYS A 382 21.48 -1.60 -1.82
N LYS A 383 22.04 -0.44 -2.15
CA LYS A 383 23.41 -0.04 -1.74
C LYS A 383 23.59 -0.04 -0.24
N TYR A 384 22.63 0.55 0.49
CA TYR A 384 22.66 0.56 1.95
C TYR A 384 22.61 -0.85 2.53
N PHE A 385 21.72 -1.69 2.04
CA PHE A 385 21.56 -3.06 2.47
C PHE A 385 22.83 -3.88 2.21
N GLU A 386 23.44 -3.77 1.05
CA GLU A 386 24.68 -4.44 0.67
C GLU A 386 25.88 -3.98 1.52
N LYS A 387 25.97 -2.70 1.84
CA LYS A 387 27.01 -2.13 2.72
C LYS A 387 26.95 -2.73 4.13
N HIS A 388 25.77 -3.11 4.59
CA HIS A 388 25.53 -3.63 5.94
C HIS A 388 25.21 -5.13 5.99
N ARG A 389 25.31 -5.80 4.86
CA ARG A 389 25.01 -7.23 4.69
C ARG A 389 26.04 -8.16 5.37
#